data_59be3b10a4d10070e96c0f008e48e9c4
#
_entry.id   59be3b10a4d10070e96c0f008e48e9c4
#
_cell.length_a   1.000
_cell.length_b   1.000
_cell.length_c   1.000
_cell.angle_alpha   90.00
_cell.angle_beta   90.00
_cell.angle_gamma   90.00
#
_symmetry.space_group_name_H-M   'P 1'
#
loop_
_entity.id
_entity.type
_entity.pdbx_description
1 polymer ?
#
loop_
_entity_poly.entity_id
_entity_poly.type
_entity_poly.pdbx_seq_one_letter_code
_entity_poly.pdbx_strand_id
1 'polypeptide(L)'
;MHRLSNSLCIYYMIKMNLLLHTCCAPCSVYCIDSLRKEGIEPVSYWYNPNIHPYIEYKTRRDTLKEYSQMENFKLIIEEDYGLDEFCKNVSNDLKNRCKNYCYPVRLEQTAKFAKENGFDAFSTTLLVSPYQQHDTIKEIAEQMAKKYGVEFVYRDFRVGFREGQAKARELGLYMQKYCGCVFSEEDRYSKQIERDKKMEI
;
A
#
# COMPACT_ATOMS: atom_id res chain seq x y z
N MET A 1 2.90 60.17 13.10
CA MET A 1 3.91 59.14 12.90
C MET A 1 3.37 57.81 13.48
N HIS A 2 2.66 57.03 12.69
CA HIS A 2 2.19 55.68 13.07
C HIS A 2 3.06 54.67 12.40
N ARG A 3 3.85 53.94 13.19
CA ARG A 3 4.58 52.77 12.73
C ARG A 3 3.61 51.58 12.61
N LEU A 4 3.33 51.18 11.40
CA LEU A 4 2.69 49.90 11.11
C LEU A 4 3.71 48.81 11.37
N SER A 5 3.50 48.01 12.42
CA SER A 5 4.25 46.80 12.67
C SER A 5 3.73 45.72 11.69
N ASN A 6 4.52 45.45 10.66
CA ASN A 6 4.35 44.29 9.81
C ASN A 6 4.71 43.03 10.62
N SER A 7 3.72 42.44 11.25
CA SER A 7 3.81 41.10 11.82
C SER A 7 3.68 40.12 10.66
N LEU A 8 4.80 39.77 10.04
CA LEU A 8 4.89 38.60 9.15
C LEU A 8 4.65 37.35 10.01
N CYS A 9 3.42 36.89 10.00
CA CYS A 9 3.08 35.59 10.51
C CYS A 9 3.67 34.56 9.54
N ILE A 10 4.92 34.17 9.78
CA ILE A 10 5.54 33.03 9.09
C ILE A 10 4.81 31.81 9.63
N TYR A 11 3.78 31.38 8.90
CA TYR A 11 3.13 30.10 9.11
C TYR A 11 4.16 29.02 8.73
N TYR A 12 4.88 28.54 9.73
CA TYR A 12 5.70 27.35 9.58
C TYR A 12 4.73 26.20 9.32
N MET A 13 4.49 25.86 8.04
CA MET A 13 3.79 24.64 7.67
C MET A 13 4.66 23.49 8.16
N ILE A 14 4.31 22.90 9.30
CA ILE A 14 4.92 21.66 9.77
C ILE A 14 4.66 20.65 8.67
N LYS A 15 5.70 20.31 7.93
CA LYS A 15 5.63 19.35 6.84
C LYS A 15 5.47 17.98 7.47
N MET A 16 4.27 17.39 7.38
CA MET A 16 3.96 16.06 7.90
C MET A 16 4.93 15.02 7.31
N ASN A 17 5.65 14.30 8.17
CA ASN A 17 6.51 13.19 7.78
C ASN A 17 5.67 11.91 7.71
N LEU A 18 5.18 11.56 6.51
CA LEU A 18 4.23 10.47 6.27
C LEU A 18 4.92 9.23 5.73
N LEU A 19 4.73 8.08 6.38
CA LEU A 19 5.09 6.76 5.87
C LEU A 19 3.93 6.15 5.10
N LEU A 20 4.11 5.85 3.82
CA LEU A 20 3.07 5.26 2.95
C LEU A 20 3.38 3.79 2.68
N HIS A 21 2.65 2.87 3.33
CA HIS A 21 2.72 1.46 2.95
C HIS A 21 2.36 1.27 1.48
N THR A 22 3.24 0.63 0.71
CA THR A 22 3.10 0.49 -0.74
C THR A 22 3.10 -0.99 -1.15
N CYS A 23 1.98 -1.45 -1.69
CA CYS A 23 1.82 -2.86 -2.09
C CYS A 23 2.37 -3.16 -3.50
N CYS A 24 2.47 -2.18 -4.38
CA CYS A 24 3.01 -2.28 -5.74
C CYS A 24 3.07 -0.90 -6.41
N ALA A 25 3.85 -0.76 -7.47
CA ALA A 25 3.98 0.50 -8.19
C ALA A 25 2.64 1.01 -8.76
N PRO A 26 1.82 0.24 -9.50
CA PRO A 26 0.55 0.75 -10.04
C PRO A 26 -0.43 1.28 -9.00
N CYS A 27 -0.44 0.69 -7.78
CA CYS A 27 -1.30 1.18 -6.70
C CYS A 27 -0.79 2.47 -6.07
N SER A 28 0.52 2.75 -6.16
CA SER A 28 1.11 3.95 -5.57
C SER A 28 1.01 5.19 -6.45
N VAL A 29 0.83 5.05 -7.77
CA VAL A 29 0.81 6.17 -8.72
C VAL A 29 -0.16 7.27 -8.28
N TYR A 30 -1.44 6.94 -8.15
CA TYR A 30 -2.45 7.93 -7.76
C TYR A 30 -2.29 8.38 -6.31
N CYS A 31 -1.93 7.46 -5.40
CA CYS A 31 -1.78 7.78 -3.98
C CYS A 31 -0.69 8.84 -3.75
N ILE A 32 0.48 8.66 -4.38
CA ILE A 32 1.59 9.61 -4.28
C ILE A 32 1.21 10.95 -4.92
N ASP A 33 0.64 10.94 -6.14
CA ASP A 33 0.21 12.15 -6.81
C ASP A 33 -0.83 12.95 -6.01
N SER A 34 -1.79 12.23 -5.39
CA SER A 34 -2.81 12.85 -4.54
C SER A 34 -2.22 13.51 -3.29
N LEU A 35 -1.32 12.80 -2.60
CA LEU A 35 -0.64 13.34 -1.42
C LEU A 35 0.26 14.52 -1.77
N ARG A 36 0.98 14.47 -2.89
CA ARG A 36 1.80 15.59 -3.39
C ARG A 36 0.97 16.83 -3.70
N LYS A 37 -0.24 16.66 -4.26
CA LYS A 37 -1.19 17.78 -4.48
C LYS A 37 -1.65 18.43 -3.17
N GLU A 38 -1.65 17.68 -2.06
CA GLU A 38 -1.92 18.18 -0.71
C GLU A 38 -0.65 18.77 -0.03
N GLY A 39 0.49 18.81 -0.70
CA GLY A 39 1.77 19.28 -0.15
C GLY A 39 2.50 18.26 0.73
N ILE A 40 2.06 17.01 0.72
CA ILE A 40 2.66 15.90 1.49
C ILE A 40 3.56 15.09 0.56
N GLU A 41 4.88 15.05 0.83
CA GLU A 41 5.80 14.16 0.14
C GLU A 41 5.97 12.88 0.97
N PRO A 42 5.31 11.75 0.59
CA PRO A 42 5.36 10.55 1.39
C PRO A 42 6.67 9.79 1.21
N VAL A 43 7.12 9.11 2.26
CA VAL A 43 8.14 8.08 2.17
C VAL A 43 7.44 6.75 1.93
N SER A 44 7.65 6.13 0.77
CA SER A 44 7.09 4.81 0.46
C SER A 44 7.79 3.72 1.27
N TYR A 45 6.98 2.78 1.78
CA TYR A 45 7.45 1.66 2.59
C TYR A 45 6.92 0.34 2.03
N TRP A 46 7.84 -0.51 1.59
CA TRP A 46 7.55 -1.85 1.10
C TRP A 46 7.70 -2.88 2.20
N TYR A 47 6.60 -3.48 2.61
CA TYR A 47 6.55 -4.67 3.45
C TYR A 47 5.34 -5.51 3.07
N ASN A 48 5.53 -6.61 2.34
CA ASN A 48 4.44 -7.39 1.74
C ASN A 48 4.71 -8.90 1.83
N PRO A 49 4.74 -9.50 3.03
CA PRO A 49 5.04 -10.92 3.23
C PRO A 49 3.93 -11.86 2.73
N ASN A 50 2.85 -11.29 2.22
CA ASN A 50 1.70 -12.02 1.66
C ASN A 50 1.70 -12.09 0.13
N ILE A 51 2.75 -11.64 -0.56
CA ILE A 51 2.83 -11.72 -2.03
C ILE A 51 3.57 -12.97 -2.43
N HIS A 52 2.91 -13.84 -3.24
CA HIS A 52 3.42 -15.12 -3.70
C HIS A 52 3.00 -15.38 -5.16
N PRO A 53 3.76 -16.21 -5.93
CA PRO A 53 5.05 -16.82 -5.60
C PRO A 53 6.20 -15.79 -5.58
N TYR A 54 7.41 -16.25 -5.30
CA TYR A 54 8.60 -15.39 -5.18
C TYR A 54 8.85 -14.51 -6.41
N ILE A 55 8.61 -15.02 -7.61
CA ILE A 55 8.78 -14.24 -8.84
C ILE A 55 7.83 -13.03 -8.86
N GLU A 56 6.57 -13.21 -8.44
CA GLU A 56 5.60 -12.11 -8.33
C GLU A 56 6.02 -11.08 -7.27
N TYR A 57 6.46 -11.57 -6.09
CA TYR A 57 6.99 -10.71 -5.03
C TYR A 57 8.17 -9.88 -5.55
N LYS A 58 9.16 -10.54 -6.16
CA LYS A 58 10.35 -9.89 -6.73
C LYS A 58 9.98 -8.88 -7.82
N THR A 59 9.12 -9.26 -8.77
CA THR A 59 8.73 -8.38 -9.88
C THR A 59 8.06 -7.12 -9.36
N ARG A 60 7.13 -7.21 -8.42
CA ARG A 60 6.46 -6.02 -7.84
C ARG A 60 7.43 -5.12 -7.08
N ARG A 61 8.33 -5.72 -6.29
CA ARG A 61 9.34 -4.98 -5.54
C ARG A 61 10.27 -4.23 -6.48
N ASP A 62 10.79 -4.91 -7.50
CA ASP A 62 11.77 -4.34 -8.43
C ASP A 62 11.12 -3.24 -9.30
N THR A 63 9.89 -3.46 -9.78
CA THR A 63 9.10 -2.40 -10.46
C THR A 63 8.88 -1.17 -9.55
N LEU A 64 8.65 -1.38 -8.25
CA LEU A 64 8.50 -0.25 -7.33
C LEU A 64 9.83 0.50 -7.13
N LYS A 65 10.97 -0.20 -7.13
CA LYS A 65 12.31 0.43 -7.12
C LYS A 65 12.51 1.30 -8.35
N GLU A 66 12.22 0.77 -9.54
CA GLU A 66 12.31 1.51 -10.80
C GLU A 66 11.40 2.74 -10.78
N TYR A 67 10.14 2.57 -10.38
CA TYR A 67 9.19 3.67 -10.28
C TYR A 67 9.63 4.75 -9.29
N SER A 68 10.23 4.36 -8.16
CA SER A 68 10.75 5.33 -7.18
C SER A 68 11.88 6.20 -7.73
N GLN A 69 12.71 5.64 -8.63
CA GLN A 69 13.76 6.39 -9.32
C GLN A 69 13.18 7.31 -10.39
N MET A 70 12.19 6.83 -11.18
CA MET A 70 11.53 7.60 -12.23
C MET A 70 10.83 8.85 -11.67
N GLU A 71 10.12 8.70 -10.55
CA GLU A 71 9.31 9.77 -9.94
C GLU A 71 10.03 10.47 -8.77
N ASN A 72 11.29 10.10 -8.49
CA ASN A 72 12.16 10.71 -7.47
C ASN A 72 11.50 10.80 -6.09
N PHE A 73 11.01 9.68 -5.56
CA PHE A 73 10.51 9.58 -4.19
C PHE A 73 11.33 8.60 -3.34
N LYS A 74 11.37 8.85 -2.03
CA LYS A 74 12.08 7.97 -1.11
C LYS A 74 11.33 6.65 -0.92
N LEU A 75 12.05 5.53 -1.08
CA LEU A 75 11.53 4.17 -0.88
C LEU A 75 12.37 3.45 0.18
N ILE A 76 11.71 2.92 1.19
CA ILE A 76 12.28 2.01 2.19
C ILE A 76 11.73 0.61 1.90
N ILE A 77 12.63 -0.37 1.84
CA ILE A 77 12.27 -1.77 1.60
C ILE A 77 12.67 -2.60 2.81
N GLU A 78 11.69 -3.24 3.39
CA GLU A 78 11.88 -4.31 4.36
C GLU A 78 11.59 -5.63 3.66
N GLU A 79 12.65 -6.40 3.40
CA GLU A 79 12.55 -7.65 2.65
C GLU A 79 12.11 -8.79 3.56
N ASP A 80 10.88 -9.25 3.35
CA ASP A 80 10.34 -10.45 3.96
C ASP A 80 9.41 -11.13 2.97
N TYR A 81 9.81 -12.30 2.46
CA TYR A 81 8.97 -13.08 1.56
C TYR A 81 7.85 -13.79 2.30
N GLY A 82 8.06 -14.19 3.55
CA GLY A 82 7.07 -14.60 4.52
C GLY A 82 6.15 -15.77 4.17
N LEU A 83 6.48 -16.65 3.20
CA LEU A 83 5.59 -17.73 2.73
C LEU A 83 5.18 -18.69 3.85
N ASP A 84 6.14 -19.15 4.68
CA ASP A 84 5.86 -20.09 5.75
C ASP A 84 4.92 -19.52 6.81
N GLU A 85 5.18 -18.27 7.23
CA GLU A 85 4.31 -17.56 8.17
C GLU A 85 2.94 -17.29 7.57
N PHE A 86 2.86 -16.90 6.30
CA PHE A 86 1.60 -16.75 5.60
C PHE A 86 0.78 -18.04 5.65
N CYS A 87 1.36 -19.17 5.23
CA CYS A 87 0.67 -20.47 5.21
C CYS A 87 0.17 -20.87 6.60
N LYS A 88 1.00 -20.74 7.64
CA LYS A 88 0.63 -21.07 9.02
C LYS A 88 -0.57 -20.27 9.51
N ASN A 89 -0.59 -18.97 9.21
CA ASN A 89 -1.62 -18.06 9.73
C ASN A 89 -2.94 -18.11 8.96
N VAL A 90 -2.93 -18.52 7.67
CA VAL A 90 -4.16 -18.53 6.87
C VAL A 90 -4.81 -19.91 6.74
N SER A 91 -4.10 -21.00 7.07
CA SER A 91 -4.55 -22.39 6.86
C SER A 91 -5.89 -22.71 7.49
N ASN A 92 -6.22 -22.12 8.61
CA ASN A 92 -7.45 -22.41 9.36
C ASN A 92 -8.67 -21.61 8.87
N ASP A 93 -8.45 -20.51 8.14
CA ASP A 93 -9.53 -19.64 7.66
C ASP A 93 -9.12 -18.91 6.36
N LEU A 94 -9.06 -19.67 5.28
CA LEU A 94 -8.68 -19.14 3.96
C LEU A 94 -9.65 -18.07 3.46
N LYS A 95 -10.93 -18.17 3.82
CA LYS A 95 -11.96 -17.22 3.38
C LYS A 95 -11.73 -15.82 3.93
N ASN A 96 -11.31 -15.73 5.18
CA ASN A 96 -11.07 -14.45 5.87
C ASN A 96 -9.59 -14.07 5.96
N ARG A 97 -8.72 -14.73 5.18
CA ARG A 97 -7.26 -14.52 5.16
C ARG A 97 -6.84 -13.05 5.05
N CYS A 98 -7.60 -12.26 4.27
CA CYS A 98 -7.29 -10.83 4.11
C CYS A 98 -7.48 -10.06 5.42
N LYS A 99 -8.64 -10.25 6.08
CA LYS A 99 -8.99 -9.60 7.34
C LYS A 99 -8.13 -10.11 8.49
N ASN A 100 -7.90 -11.44 8.56
CA ASN A 100 -7.26 -12.06 9.72
C ASN A 100 -5.73 -12.01 9.67
N TYR A 101 -5.13 -11.86 8.47
CA TYR A 101 -3.68 -11.86 8.32
C TYR A 101 -3.15 -10.77 7.36
N CYS A 102 -3.60 -10.75 6.07
CA CYS A 102 -2.91 -9.94 5.06
C CYS A 102 -2.98 -8.43 5.33
N TYR A 103 -4.09 -7.91 5.86
CA TYR A 103 -4.16 -6.50 6.24
C TYR A 103 -3.45 -6.23 7.56
N PRO A 104 -3.72 -7.00 8.65
CA PRO A 104 -3.05 -6.80 9.92
C PRO A 104 -1.53 -6.80 9.82
N VAL A 105 -0.93 -7.83 9.23
CA VAL A 105 0.53 -7.98 9.19
C VAL A 105 1.24 -6.79 8.53
N ARG A 106 0.65 -6.25 7.45
CA ARG A 106 1.23 -5.09 6.74
C ARG A 106 1.01 -3.78 7.48
N LEU A 107 -0.21 -3.54 7.95
CA LEU A 107 -0.57 -2.29 8.64
C LEU A 107 0.07 -2.20 10.01
N GLU A 108 0.18 -3.32 10.72
CA GLU A 108 0.86 -3.39 12.01
C GLU A 108 2.35 -3.05 11.86
N GLN A 109 3.05 -3.73 10.93
CA GLN A 109 4.47 -3.46 10.69
C GLN A 109 4.69 -2.02 10.22
N THR A 110 3.80 -1.48 9.39
CA THR A 110 3.90 -0.09 8.93
C THR A 110 3.75 0.90 10.09
N ALA A 111 2.74 0.72 10.95
CA ALA A 111 2.52 1.59 12.10
C ALA A 111 3.67 1.50 13.12
N LYS A 112 4.16 0.28 13.37
CA LYS A 112 5.31 0.03 14.24
C LYS A 112 6.56 0.74 13.69
N PHE A 113 6.88 0.50 12.41
CA PHE A 113 8.03 1.13 11.75
C PHE A 113 7.93 2.66 11.77
N ALA A 114 6.74 3.21 11.50
CA ALA A 114 6.51 4.65 11.56
C ALA A 114 6.85 5.21 12.94
N LYS A 115 6.37 4.56 14.01
CA LYS A 115 6.65 4.97 15.38
C LYS A 115 8.15 4.90 15.73
N GLU A 116 8.79 3.79 15.40
CA GLU A 116 10.21 3.53 15.73
C GLU A 116 11.16 4.46 14.97
N ASN A 117 10.76 4.96 13.80
CA ASN A 117 11.59 5.80 12.93
C ASN A 117 11.16 7.27 12.89
N GLY A 118 10.32 7.72 13.83
CA GLY A 118 9.99 9.14 14.01
C GLY A 118 9.13 9.74 12.89
N PHE A 119 8.29 8.92 12.23
CA PHE A 119 7.24 9.42 11.34
C PHE A 119 6.07 9.95 12.18
N ASP A 120 5.46 11.05 11.73
CA ASP A 120 4.28 11.62 12.37
C ASP A 120 3.04 10.76 12.14
N ALA A 121 2.97 10.17 10.94
CA ALA A 121 1.79 9.44 10.49
C ALA A 121 2.15 8.32 9.50
N PHE A 122 1.18 7.41 9.30
CA PHE A 122 1.24 6.43 8.23
C PHE A 122 -0.06 6.38 7.41
N SER A 123 0.04 5.83 6.20
CA SER A 123 -1.09 5.54 5.31
C SER A 123 -0.81 4.26 4.51
N THR A 124 -1.73 3.89 3.61
CA THR A 124 -1.57 2.70 2.77
C THR A 124 -2.17 2.85 1.38
N THR A 125 -1.45 2.37 0.37
CA THR A 125 -1.96 2.27 -1.00
C THR A 125 -3.03 1.19 -1.20
N LEU A 126 -3.32 0.39 -0.18
CA LEU A 126 -4.45 -0.56 -0.23
C LEU A 126 -5.80 0.14 -0.40
N LEU A 127 -5.89 1.39 0.03
CA LEU A 127 -7.10 2.22 -0.05
C LEU A 127 -7.46 2.67 -1.48
N VAL A 128 -6.58 2.41 -2.48
CA VAL A 128 -6.86 2.81 -3.88
C VAL A 128 -7.70 1.78 -4.63
N SER A 129 -7.63 0.50 -4.23
CA SER A 129 -8.27 -0.56 -4.98
C SER A 129 -9.75 -0.75 -4.60
N PRO A 130 -10.68 -0.68 -5.56
CA PRO A 130 -12.10 -0.96 -5.30
C PRO A 130 -12.38 -2.44 -5.02
N TYR A 131 -11.38 -3.31 -5.22
CA TYR A 131 -11.49 -4.76 -4.98
C TYR A 131 -11.03 -5.18 -3.58
N GLN A 132 -10.53 -4.24 -2.78
CA GLN A 132 -10.14 -4.48 -1.39
C GLN A 132 -11.30 -4.23 -0.44
N GLN A 133 -11.25 -4.84 0.75
CA GLN A 133 -12.23 -4.61 1.81
C GLN A 133 -11.93 -3.27 2.51
N HIS A 134 -12.34 -2.18 1.89
CA HIS A 134 -11.95 -0.82 2.25
C HIS A 134 -12.19 -0.47 3.72
N ASP A 135 -13.40 -0.75 4.23
CA ASP A 135 -13.76 -0.44 5.62
C ASP A 135 -12.97 -1.29 6.61
N THR A 136 -12.71 -2.55 6.27
CA THR A 136 -11.85 -3.44 7.09
C THR A 136 -10.41 -2.92 7.16
N ILE A 137 -9.86 -2.44 6.03
CA ILE A 137 -8.52 -1.84 6.00
C ILE A 137 -8.47 -0.60 6.90
N LYS A 138 -9.46 0.28 6.78
CA LYS A 138 -9.57 1.49 7.60
C LYS A 138 -9.64 1.15 9.09
N GLU A 139 -10.53 0.24 9.47
CA GLU A 139 -10.70 -0.21 10.86
C GLU A 139 -9.39 -0.77 11.45
N ILE A 140 -8.71 -1.65 10.71
CA ILE A 140 -7.44 -2.23 11.16
C ILE A 140 -6.36 -1.17 11.27
N ALA A 141 -6.26 -0.25 10.31
CA ALA A 141 -5.27 0.83 10.35
C ALA A 141 -5.50 1.76 11.56
N GLU A 142 -6.75 2.11 11.86
CA GLU A 142 -7.11 2.91 13.04
C GLU A 142 -6.75 2.18 14.35
N GLN A 143 -6.95 0.86 14.41
CA GLN A 143 -6.53 0.03 15.56
C GLN A 143 -5.00 0.05 15.72
N MET A 144 -4.24 -0.08 14.62
CA MET A 144 -2.77 -0.04 14.66
C MET A 144 -2.26 1.36 15.00
N ALA A 145 -2.89 2.41 14.51
CA ALA A 145 -2.60 3.79 14.89
C ALA A 145 -2.69 4.00 16.40
N LYS A 146 -3.80 3.52 16.99
CA LYS A 146 -4.01 3.57 18.43
C LYS A 146 -3.00 2.71 19.21
N LYS A 147 -2.71 1.51 18.71
CA LYS A 147 -1.77 0.57 19.37
C LYS A 147 -0.35 1.14 19.46
N TYR A 148 0.13 1.77 18.40
CA TYR A 148 1.50 2.27 18.32
C TYR A 148 1.65 3.76 18.63
N GLY A 149 0.53 4.49 18.80
CA GLY A 149 0.56 5.93 19.09
C GLY A 149 1.14 6.74 17.94
N VAL A 150 0.71 6.45 16.71
CA VAL A 150 1.06 7.13 15.46
C VAL A 150 -0.21 7.45 14.68
N GLU A 151 -0.30 8.61 14.00
CA GLU A 151 -1.51 9.00 13.27
C GLU A 151 -1.74 8.11 12.03
N PHE A 152 -3.00 7.76 11.75
CA PHE A 152 -3.38 7.16 10.47
C PHE A 152 -4.02 8.21 9.56
N VAL A 153 -3.34 8.54 8.48
CA VAL A 153 -3.86 9.47 7.46
C VAL A 153 -4.75 8.68 6.50
N TYR A 154 -6.05 8.75 6.75
CA TYR A 154 -7.04 8.14 5.87
C TYR A 154 -7.32 9.04 4.66
N ARG A 155 -7.29 8.44 3.45
CA ARG A 155 -7.80 9.03 2.20
C ARG A 155 -8.51 7.96 1.39
N ASP A 156 -9.67 8.28 0.85
CA ASP A 156 -10.34 7.40 -0.12
C ASP A 156 -9.73 7.62 -1.51
N PHE A 157 -8.70 6.85 -1.81
CA PHE A 157 -8.00 6.93 -3.09
C PHE A 157 -8.74 6.21 -4.23
N ARG A 158 -9.88 5.54 -3.97
CA ARG A 158 -10.63 4.79 -5.01
C ARG A 158 -11.10 5.68 -6.16
N VAL A 159 -11.35 6.95 -5.90
CA VAL A 159 -11.75 7.93 -6.91
C VAL A 159 -10.75 8.05 -8.05
N GLY A 160 -9.47 7.85 -7.79
CA GLY A 160 -8.38 7.91 -8.79
C GLY A 160 -7.88 6.56 -9.27
N PHE A 161 -8.55 5.45 -8.93
CA PHE A 161 -8.09 4.12 -9.31
C PHE A 161 -7.85 3.98 -10.83
N ARG A 162 -8.80 4.42 -11.64
CA ARG A 162 -8.70 4.31 -13.12
C ARG A 162 -7.59 5.20 -13.67
N GLU A 163 -7.45 6.42 -13.17
CA GLU A 163 -6.40 7.37 -13.53
C GLU A 163 -5.02 6.78 -13.22
N GLY A 164 -4.81 6.30 -11.98
CA GLY A 164 -3.56 5.66 -11.57
C GLY A 164 -3.20 4.44 -12.42
N GLN A 165 -4.19 3.61 -12.77
CA GLN A 165 -3.99 2.44 -13.65
C GLN A 165 -3.64 2.84 -15.08
N ALA A 166 -4.21 3.91 -15.62
CA ALA A 166 -3.87 4.43 -16.95
C ALA A 166 -2.42 4.95 -16.97
N LYS A 167 -2.07 5.82 -16.03
CA LYS A 167 -0.73 6.38 -15.89
C LYS A 167 0.34 5.28 -15.67
N ALA A 168 0.02 4.26 -14.86
CA ALA A 168 0.93 3.12 -14.66
C ALA A 168 1.25 2.36 -15.97
N ARG A 169 0.26 2.19 -16.86
CA ARG A 169 0.47 1.58 -18.20
C ARG A 169 1.29 2.47 -19.11
N GLU A 170 1.03 3.78 -19.12
CA GLU A 170 1.80 4.77 -19.89
C GLU A 170 3.27 4.77 -19.48
N LEU A 171 3.56 4.61 -18.20
CA LEU A 171 4.90 4.48 -17.63
C LEU A 171 5.55 3.10 -17.88
N GLY A 172 4.84 2.15 -18.47
CA GLY A 172 5.34 0.80 -18.73
C GLY A 172 5.52 -0.05 -17.46
N LEU A 173 4.88 0.29 -16.34
CA LEU A 173 5.02 -0.42 -15.08
C LEU A 173 4.39 -1.82 -15.16
N TYR A 174 4.98 -2.80 -14.47
CA TYR A 174 4.40 -4.12 -14.34
C TYR A 174 3.01 -4.05 -13.70
N MET A 175 2.01 -4.56 -14.43
CA MET A 175 0.61 -4.58 -14.00
C MET A 175 0.26 -5.94 -13.42
N GLN A 176 0.14 -6.02 -12.09
CA GLN A 176 -0.26 -7.24 -11.41
C GLN A 176 -1.66 -7.71 -11.82
N LYS A 177 -1.85 -9.01 -11.90
CA LYS A 177 -3.13 -9.63 -12.31
C LYS A 177 -4.05 -9.99 -11.13
N TYR A 178 -3.51 -10.10 -9.91
CA TYR A 178 -4.24 -10.47 -8.69
C TYR A 178 -3.73 -9.70 -7.47
N CYS A 179 -4.36 -9.88 -6.31
CA CYS A 179 -4.04 -9.10 -5.09
C CYS A 179 -2.60 -9.35 -4.59
N GLY A 180 -2.16 -10.62 -4.56
CA GLY A 180 -0.78 -10.94 -4.20
C GLY A 180 -0.55 -12.37 -3.73
N CYS A 181 -1.43 -12.95 -2.93
CA CYS A 181 -1.24 -14.32 -2.45
C CYS A 181 -1.72 -15.37 -3.47
N VAL A 182 -1.22 -16.60 -3.34
CA VAL A 182 -1.58 -17.75 -4.21
C VAL A 182 -3.09 -17.98 -4.29
N PHE A 183 -3.82 -17.80 -3.18
CA PHE A 183 -5.29 -17.94 -3.19
C PHE A 183 -5.98 -16.83 -3.98
N SER A 184 -5.44 -15.64 -4.03
CA SER A 184 -5.99 -14.57 -4.89
C SER A 184 -5.66 -14.78 -6.37
N GLU A 185 -4.61 -15.52 -6.68
CA GLU A 185 -4.33 -16.00 -8.02
C GLU A 185 -5.36 -17.07 -8.44
N GLU A 186 -5.59 -18.09 -7.61
CA GLU A 186 -6.61 -19.11 -7.82
C GLU A 186 -7.99 -18.49 -8.01
N ASP A 187 -8.41 -17.57 -7.13
CA ASP A 187 -9.67 -16.81 -7.25
C ASP A 187 -9.76 -16.12 -8.63
N ARG A 188 -8.66 -15.52 -9.09
CA ARG A 188 -8.59 -14.80 -10.36
C ARG A 188 -8.77 -15.71 -11.56
N TYR A 189 -8.22 -16.90 -11.50
CA TYR A 189 -8.20 -17.88 -12.61
C TYR A 189 -9.24 -19.01 -12.47
N SER A 190 -10.10 -18.97 -11.44
CA SER A 190 -11.08 -20.03 -11.13
C SER A 190 -11.91 -20.46 -12.35
N LYS A 191 -12.44 -19.51 -13.12
CA LYS A 191 -13.21 -19.79 -14.34
C LYS A 191 -12.38 -20.45 -15.47
N GLN A 192 -11.11 -20.11 -15.55
CA GLN A 192 -10.18 -20.72 -16.49
C GLN A 192 -9.90 -22.18 -16.08
N ILE A 193 -9.55 -22.38 -14.83
CA ILE A 193 -9.32 -23.70 -14.24
C ILE A 193 -10.53 -24.64 -14.45
N GLU A 194 -11.74 -24.12 -14.24
CA GLU A 194 -12.97 -24.89 -14.49
C GLU A 194 -13.17 -25.27 -15.97
N ARG A 195 -12.80 -24.37 -16.90
CA ARG A 195 -12.89 -24.67 -18.34
C ARG A 195 -11.87 -25.73 -18.74
N ASP A 196 -10.63 -25.59 -18.28
CA ASP A 196 -9.55 -26.50 -18.61
C ASP A 196 -9.88 -27.91 -18.13
N LYS A 197 -10.41 -28.09 -16.91
CA LYS A 197 -10.91 -29.37 -16.40
C LYS A 197 -12.02 -30.00 -17.25
N LYS A 198 -12.86 -29.19 -17.92
CA LYS A 198 -13.93 -29.71 -18.79
C LYS A 198 -13.46 -30.09 -20.18
N MET A 199 -12.29 -29.58 -20.63
CA MET A 199 -11.71 -29.91 -21.93
C MET A 199 -10.83 -31.16 -21.89
N GLU A 200 -10.40 -31.60 -20.70
CA GLU A 200 -9.60 -32.81 -20.48
C GLU A 200 -10.46 -34.10 -20.33
N ILE A 201 -11.79 -33.99 -20.35
CA ILE A 201 -12.79 -35.08 -20.33
C ILE A 201 -13.36 -35.28 -21.73
#